data_5d1a7bbcd1f2fe090f7ffb3c584a0ced
#
_entry.id   5d1a7bbcd1f2fe090f7ffb3c584a0ced
#
_cell.length_a   1.000
_cell.length_b   1.000
_cell.length_c   1.000
_cell.angle_alpha   90.00
_cell.angle_beta   90.00
_cell.angle_gamma   90.00
#
_symmetry.space_group_name_H-M   'P 1'
#
loop_
_entity.id
_entity.type
_entity.pdbx_description
1 polymer ?
#
loop_
_entity_poly.entity_id
_entity_poly.type
_entity_poly.pdbx_seq_one_letter_code
_entity_poly.pdbx_strand_id
1 'polypeptide(L)'
;MRKILLTGIILATTCAASAQTLKIHTGNTTIAVPAAEAGTMDFIAGNALSVMGHTYDLSTVDSITVDNSVVAPQSVGITYGTSGAHLLVSADVYPLLTIAVDKADVSIVAAPSLDKEVGYTLSGTSSDGSFTLTGSYKSTLTLNNLVLTNQRAAAIDIQNGKRFNVILPDGTSSTLVDGVA
;
A
#
# COMPACT_ATOMS: atom_id res chain seq x y z
N MET A 1 -25.79 5.47 -18.23
CA MET A 1 -24.46 5.74 -18.82
C MET A 1 -23.99 7.10 -18.34
N ARG A 2 -23.13 7.14 -17.35
CA ARG A 2 -22.52 8.39 -16.86
C ARG A 2 -21.33 8.70 -17.76
N LYS A 3 -21.43 9.76 -18.55
CA LYS A 3 -20.30 10.28 -19.32
C LYS A 3 -19.37 10.99 -18.35
N ILE A 4 -18.22 10.42 -18.05
CA ILE A 4 -17.13 11.10 -17.38
C ILE A 4 -16.47 12.00 -18.41
N LEU A 5 -16.65 13.31 -18.26
CA LEU A 5 -15.95 14.31 -19.06
C LEU A 5 -14.53 14.43 -18.51
N LEU A 6 -13.61 13.74 -19.14
CA LEU A 6 -12.20 13.79 -18.76
C LEU A 6 -11.58 15.04 -19.41
N THR A 7 -11.52 16.13 -18.65
CA THR A 7 -10.76 17.32 -19.05
C THR A 7 -9.29 17.02 -18.72
N GLY A 8 -8.45 16.97 -19.76
CA GLY A 8 -7.02 16.75 -19.59
C GLY A 8 -6.41 17.85 -18.71
N ILE A 9 -5.90 17.45 -17.53
CA ILE A 9 -5.14 18.33 -16.66
C ILE A 9 -3.70 18.31 -17.17
N ILE A 10 -3.32 19.36 -17.93
CA ILE A 10 -1.91 19.65 -18.21
C ILE A 10 -1.35 20.30 -16.95
N LEU A 11 -0.60 19.54 -16.16
CA LEU A 11 0.12 20.07 -15.00
C LEU A 11 1.38 20.79 -15.49
N ALA A 12 1.26 22.07 -15.84
CA ALA A 12 2.42 22.94 -16.08
C ALA A 12 2.89 23.46 -14.72
N THR A 13 3.95 22.89 -14.17
CA THR A 13 4.51 23.33 -12.89
C THR A 13 5.70 24.26 -13.11
N THR A 14 5.56 25.51 -12.70
CA THR A 14 6.68 26.37 -12.34
C THR A 14 6.81 26.43 -10.82
N CYS A 15 7.91 25.87 -10.29
CA CYS A 15 8.61 26.19 -9.06
C CYS A 15 7.83 26.48 -7.78
N ALA A 16 7.70 25.49 -6.98
CA ALA A 16 8.19 25.31 -5.59
C ALA A 16 8.03 23.82 -5.33
N ALA A 17 9.09 23.11 -4.99
CA ALA A 17 9.03 21.67 -4.75
C ALA A 17 8.25 21.39 -3.45
N SER A 18 6.96 21.58 -3.47
CA SER A 18 6.09 20.90 -2.54
C SER A 18 6.03 19.44 -3.01
N ALA A 19 6.45 18.52 -2.17
CA ALA A 19 6.34 17.10 -2.45
C ALA A 19 4.84 16.77 -2.63
N GLN A 20 4.40 16.71 -3.88
CA GLN A 20 3.04 16.29 -4.20
C GLN A 20 3.06 14.79 -4.48
N THR A 21 2.02 14.11 -4.03
CA THR A 21 1.83 12.68 -4.28
C THR A 21 0.53 12.49 -5.06
N LEU A 22 0.65 11.84 -6.22
CA LEU A 22 -0.50 11.32 -6.96
C LEU A 22 -0.91 10.02 -6.28
N LYS A 23 -2.19 9.87 -5.98
CA LYS A 23 -2.77 8.69 -5.35
C LYS A 23 -3.79 8.05 -6.28
N ILE A 24 -3.59 6.78 -6.59
CA ILE A 24 -4.52 5.96 -7.37
C ILE A 24 -5.21 5.05 -6.37
N HIS A 25 -6.52 5.23 -6.19
CA HIS A 25 -7.33 4.47 -5.26
C HIS A 25 -8.00 3.29 -5.98
N THR A 26 -7.85 2.10 -5.43
CA THR A 26 -8.43 0.86 -5.95
C THR A 26 -8.88 -0.03 -4.77
N GLY A 27 -10.18 -0.10 -4.52
CA GLY A 27 -10.73 -0.79 -3.36
C GLY A 27 -10.09 -0.31 -2.05
N ASN A 28 -9.50 -1.23 -1.31
CA ASN A 28 -8.84 -0.93 -0.04
C ASN A 28 -7.35 -0.55 -0.19
N THR A 29 -6.86 -0.39 -1.41
CA THR A 29 -5.46 -0.06 -1.69
C THR A 29 -5.34 1.30 -2.36
N THR A 30 -4.43 2.12 -1.86
CA THR A 30 -4.03 3.39 -2.46
C THR A 30 -2.58 3.26 -2.91
N ILE A 31 -2.34 3.48 -4.19
CA ILE A 31 -1.00 3.48 -4.78
C ILE A 31 -0.52 4.93 -4.79
N ALA A 32 0.61 5.18 -4.16
CA ALA A 32 1.18 6.51 -4.02
C ALA A 32 2.37 6.69 -4.96
N VAL A 33 2.23 7.64 -5.87
CA VAL A 33 3.24 7.99 -6.88
C VAL A 33 3.78 9.38 -6.54
N PRO A 34 5.07 9.54 -6.20
CA PRO A 34 5.65 10.86 -6.03
C PRO A 34 5.51 11.65 -7.35
N ALA A 35 4.97 12.87 -7.30
CA ALA A 35 4.70 13.64 -8.50
C ALA A 35 5.97 13.93 -9.32
N ALA A 36 7.13 14.05 -8.66
CA ALA A 36 8.43 14.21 -9.31
C ALA A 36 8.83 12.97 -10.16
N GLU A 37 8.29 11.79 -9.84
CA GLU A 37 8.57 10.52 -10.52
C GLU A 37 7.44 10.07 -11.44
N ALA A 38 6.26 10.69 -11.33
CA ALA A 38 5.07 10.32 -12.11
C ALA A 38 5.30 10.42 -13.64
N GLY A 39 6.16 11.34 -14.09
CA GLY A 39 6.42 11.58 -15.50
C GLY A 39 5.14 12.00 -16.24
N THR A 40 4.88 11.36 -17.37
CA THR A 40 3.62 11.51 -18.10
C THR A 40 2.59 10.49 -17.61
N MET A 41 1.37 10.95 -17.50
CA MET A 41 0.21 10.11 -17.22
C MET A 41 -0.57 9.95 -18.55
N ASP A 42 -0.59 8.74 -19.09
CA ASP A 42 -1.20 8.47 -20.39
C ASP A 42 -2.43 7.58 -20.24
N PHE A 43 -3.51 7.97 -20.91
CA PHE A 43 -4.70 7.13 -21.05
C PHE A 43 -4.57 6.26 -22.29
N ILE A 44 -4.46 4.94 -22.10
CA ILE A 44 -4.23 3.97 -23.17
C ILE A 44 -5.55 3.28 -23.53
N ALA A 45 -5.86 3.26 -24.83
CA ALA A 45 -7.03 2.54 -25.39
C ALA A 45 -8.38 2.85 -24.72
N GLY A 46 -8.48 3.96 -23.97
CA GLY A 46 -9.72 4.42 -23.32
C GLY A 46 -10.14 3.66 -22.05
N ASN A 47 -9.40 2.63 -21.64
CA ASN A 47 -9.71 1.83 -20.46
C ASN A 47 -8.51 1.58 -19.52
N ALA A 48 -7.35 2.12 -19.83
CA ALA A 48 -6.17 1.94 -18.99
C ALA A 48 -5.45 3.27 -18.74
N LEU A 49 -4.84 3.39 -17.58
CA LEU A 49 -3.98 4.49 -17.16
C LEU A 49 -2.54 3.98 -17.06
N SER A 50 -1.59 4.64 -17.74
CA SER A 50 -0.17 4.38 -17.58
C SER A 50 0.49 5.49 -16.78
N VAL A 51 1.19 5.12 -15.71
CA VAL A 51 1.99 6.01 -14.86
C VAL A 51 3.27 5.28 -14.47
N MET A 52 4.43 5.93 -14.54
CA MET A 52 5.74 5.32 -14.24
C MET A 52 6.01 4.03 -15.04
N GLY A 53 5.45 3.90 -16.25
CA GLY A 53 5.58 2.67 -17.04
C GLY A 53 4.71 1.50 -16.58
N HIS A 54 3.86 1.69 -15.58
CA HIS A 54 2.89 0.69 -15.11
C HIS A 54 1.50 1.04 -15.60
N THR A 55 0.73 0.01 -15.93
CA THR A 55 -0.62 0.15 -16.48
C THR A 55 -1.65 -0.29 -15.43
N TYR A 56 -2.64 0.57 -15.20
CA TYR A 56 -3.76 0.35 -14.29
C TYR A 56 -5.05 0.26 -15.10
N ASP A 57 -5.86 -0.78 -14.87
CA ASP A 57 -7.19 -0.90 -15.49
C ASP A 57 -8.14 0.11 -14.83
N LEU A 58 -8.68 1.02 -15.61
CA LEU A 58 -9.62 2.06 -15.12
C LEU A 58 -10.92 1.47 -14.57
N SER A 59 -11.26 0.23 -14.91
CA SER A 59 -12.42 -0.44 -14.31
C SER A 59 -12.21 -0.78 -12.83
N THR A 60 -10.95 -0.86 -12.38
CA THR A 60 -10.57 -1.14 -10.99
C THR A 60 -10.18 0.13 -10.21
N VAL A 61 -10.03 1.26 -10.88
CA VAL A 61 -9.67 2.55 -10.25
C VAL A 61 -10.93 3.27 -9.80
N ASP A 62 -11.06 3.47 -8.50
CA ASP A 62 -12.19 4.21 -7.91
C ASP A 62 -12.04 5.73 -8.07
N SER A 63 -10.83 6.23 -7.84
CA SER A 63 -10.51 7.66 -7.97
C SER A 63 -9.01 7.90 -8.09
N ILE A 64 -8.66 9.09 -8.55
CA ILE A 64 -7.29 9.60 -8.58
C ILE A 64 -7.28 10.95 -7.86
N THR A 65 -6.39 11.11 -6.90
CA THR A 65 -6.24 12.35 -6.13
C THR A 65 -4.79 12.81 -6.09
N VAL A 66 -4.58 14.08 -5.79
CA VAL A 66 -3.24 14.64 -5.56
C VAL A 66 -3.27 15.40 -4.24
N ASP A 67 -2.27 15.16 -3.40
CA ASP A 67 -2.09 15.89 -2.16
C ASP A 67 -0.61 16.19 -1.87
N ASN A 68 -0.33 16.84 -0.75
CA ASN A 68 1.02 17.20 -0.32
C ASN A 68 1.64 16.17 0.64
N SER A 69 1.13 14.93 0.67
CA SER A 69 1.74 13.88 1.48
C SER A 69 3.08 13.44 0.88
N VAL A 70 3.97 12.99 1.75
CA VAL A 70 5.25 12.37 1.35
C VAL A 70 5.14 10.89 1.67
N VAL A 71 5.35 10.06 0.67
CA VAL A 71 5.38 8.61 0.82
C VAL A 71 6.81 8.13 0.61
N ALA A 72 7.33 7.39 1.57
CA ALA A 72 8.67 6.83 1.46
C ALA A 72 8.71 5.79 0.32
N PRO A 73 9.77 5.72 -0.46
CA PRO A 73 9.93 4.64 -1.44
C PRO A 73 10.04 3.29 -0.72
N GLN A 74 9.76 2.21 -1.42
CA GLN A 74 9.76 0.84 -0.92
C GLN A 74 8.94 0.67 0.36
N SER A 75 7.80 1.34 0.47
CA SER A 75 6.97 1.31 1.68
C SER A 75 5.55 0.81 1.42
N VAL A 76 5.02 0.10 2.42
CA VAL A 76 3.63 -0.34 2.50
C VAL A 76 3.11 0.00 3.89
N GLY A 77 2.19 0.95 3.96
CA GLY A 77 1.44 1.27 5.18
C GLY A 77 0.14 0.49 5.22
N ILE A 78 -0.16 -0.19 6.32
CA ILE A 78 -1.42 -0.89 6.57
C ILE A 78 -2.07 -0.27 7.80
N THR A 79 -3.27 0.27 7.62
CA THR A 79 -4.05 0.86 8.71
C THR A 79 -5.31 0.03 8.94
N TYR A 80 -5.41 -0.57 10.11
CA TYR A 80 -6.58 -1.33 10.54
C TYR A 80 -7.63 -0.40 11.15
N GLY A 81 -8.88 -0.64 10.81
CA GLY A 81 -10.02 0.12 11.31
C GLY A 81 -11.27 -0.74 11.41
N THR A 82 -12.38 -0.12 11.84
CA THR A 82 -13.68 -0.80 12.02
C THR A 82 -14.28 -1.29 10.72
N SER A 83 -13.92 -0.67 9.59
CA SER A 83 -14.39 -1.06 8.24
C SER A 83 -13.49 -2.06 7.53
N GLY A 84 -12.35 -2.42 8.14
CA GLY A 84 -11.35 -3.29 7.54
C GLY A 84 -9.96 -2.64 7.50
N ALA A 85 -9.06 -3.22 6.73
CA ALA A 85 -7.72 -2.71 6.52
C ALA A 85 -7.65 -1.85 5.25
N HIS A 86 -6.89 -0.76 5.32
CA HIS A 86 -6.57 0.10 4.19
C HIS A 86 -5.05 0.14 3.98
N LEU A 87 -4.62 0.04 2.73
CA LEU A 87 -3.21 0.02 2.36
C LEU A 87 -2.81 1.30 1.63
N LEU A 88 -1.63 1.81 1.97
CA LEU A 88 -0.92 2.84 1.20
C LEU A 88 0.39 2.23 0.71
N VAL A 89 0.53 2.07 -0.59
CA VAL A 89 1.67 1.36 -1.21
C VAL A 89 2.42 2.31 -2.10
N SER A 90 3.74 2.38 -1.93
CA SER A 90 4.57 3.15 -2.86
C SER A 90 4.59 2.51 -4.25
N ALA A 91 4.49 3.33 -5.29
CA ALA A 91 4.33 2.86 -6.67
C ALA A 91 5.52 2.04 -7.19
N ASP A 92 6.71 2.26 -6.64
CA ASP A 92 7.93 1.56 -7.05
C ASP A 92 8.00 0.08 -6.62
N VAL A 93 7.16 -0.33 -5.65
CA VAL A 93 7.06 -1.74 -5.23
C VAL A 93 5.69 -2.35 -5.51
N TYR A 94 4.66 -1.55 -5.73
CA TYR A 94 3.31 -2.07 -5.98
C TYR A 94 3.26 -3.16 -7.06
N PRO A 95 3.94 -3.04 -8.23
CA PRO A 95 3.90 -4.06 -9.28
C PRO A 95 4.61 -5.36 -8.91
N LEU A 96 5.40 -5.35 -7.83
CA LEU A 96 6.14 -6.51 -7.33
C LEU A 96 5.42 -7.19 -6.16
N LEU A 97 4.22 -6.74 -5.80
CA LEU A 97 3.43 -7.24 -4.70
C LEU A 97 2.07 -7.72 -5.19
N THR A 98 1.71 -8.94 -4.85
CA THR A 98 0.33 -9.40 -4.97
C THR A 98 -0.34 -9.17 -3.62
N ILE A 99 -1.36 -8.31 -3.60
CA ILE A 99 -2.05 -7.87 -2.40
C ILE A 99 -3.47 -8.40 -2.42
N ALA A 100 -3.89 -9.03 -1.34
CA ALA A 100 -5.27 -9.43 -1.11
C ALA A 100 -5.73 -8.87 0.24
N VAL A 101 -6.91 -8.26 0.25
CA VAL A 101 -7.55 -7.70 1.45
C VAL A 101 -8.98 -8.22 1.52
N ASP A 102 -9.29 -8.93 2.60
CA ASP A 102 -10.66 -9.33 2.92
C ASP A 102 -10.98 -8.77 4.32
N LYS A 103 -11.75 -7.67 4.34
CA LYS A 103 -12.01 -6.90 5.56
C LYS A 103 -10.70 -6.47 6.24
N ALA A 104 -10.36 -7.07 7.40
CA ALA A 104 -9.13 -6.80 8.13
C ALA A 104 -8.06 -7.91 7.98
N ASP A 105 -8.31 -8.90 7.10
CA ASP A 105 -7.30 -9.88 6.75
C ASP A 105 -6.50 -9.39 5.54
N VAL A 106 -5.21 -9.19 5.74
CA VAL A 106 -4.28 -8.69 4.72
C VAL A 106 -3.27 -9.76 4.39
N SER A 107 -3.16 -10.11 3.12
CA SER A 107 -2.13 -11.02 2.62
C SER A 107 -1.32 -10.33 1.52
N ILE A 108 -0.01 -10.36 1.67
CA ILE A 108 0.93 -9.82 0.69
C ILE A 108 1.92 -10.91 0.27
N VAL A 109 2.01 -11.14 -1.03
CA VAL A 109 2.99 -12.04 -1.64
C VAL A 109 3.94 -11.21 -2.49
N ALA A 110 5.21 -11.18 -2.09
CA ALA A 110 6.25 -10.50 -2.84
C ALA A 110 6.74 -11.36 -4.01
N ALA A 111 6.84 -10.75 -5.19
CA ALA A 111 7.33 -11.43 -6.38
C ALA A 111 8.79 -11.92 -6.17
N PRO A 112 9.18 -13.06 -6.77
CA PRO A 112 10.57 -13.54 -6.71
C PRO A 112 11.60 -12.55 -7.30
N SER A 113 11.14 -11.66 -8.18
CA SER A 113 11.95 -10.59 -8.78
C SER A 113 12.16 -9.37 -7.88
N LEU A 114 11.53 -9.34 -6.69
CA LEU A 114 11.76 -8.26 -5.74
C LEU A 114 13.21 -8.29 -5.24
N ASP A 115 13.97 -7.25 -5.55
CA ASP A 115 15.39 -7.08 -5.24
C ASP A 115 15.66 -5.92 -4.26
N LYS A 116 14.59 -5.35 -3.69
CA LYS A 116 14.62 -4.21 -2.76
C LYS A 116 14.05 -4.60 -1.40
N GLU A 117 14.63 -4.01 -0.34
CA GLU A 117 14.06 -4.15 1.01
C GLU A 117 12.79 -3.31 1.12
N VAL A 118 11.68 -3.96 1.49
CA VAL A 118 10.38 -3.28 1.67
C VAL A 118 10.12 -3.08 3.16
N GLY A 119 9.73 -1.84 3.51
CA GLY A 119 9.25 -1.48 4.84
C GLY A 119 7.74 -1.60 4.94
N TYR A 120 7.26 -2.46 5.82
CA TYR A 120 5.83 -2.60 6.15
C TYR A 120 5.56 -1.90 7.47
N THR A 121 4.57 -1.00 7.52
CA THR A 121 4.14 -0.34 8.75
C THR A 121 2.69 -0.70 9.04
N LEU A 122 2.44 -1.37 10.16
CA LEU A 122 1.11 -1.72 10.61
C LEU A 122 0.69 -0.80 11.74
N SER A 123 -0.54 -0.28 11.66
CA SER A 123 -1.12 0.64 12.64
C SER A 123 -2.63 0.44 12.78
N GLY A 124 -3.22 1.04 13.82
CA GLY A 124 -4.66 1.01 14.03
C GLY A 124 -5.15 -0.19 14.82
N THR A 125 -6.45 -0.49 14.73
CA THR A 125 -7.09 -1.49 15.59
C THR A 125 -8.04 -2.38 14.81
N SER A 126 -7.91 -3.69 14.99
CA SER A 126 -8.89 -4.69 14.58
C SER A 126 -9.09 -5.75 15.63
N SER A 127 -10.35 -6.10 15.90
CA SER A 127 -10.73 -7.20 16.81
C SER A 127 -10.81 -8.57 16.11
N ASP A 128 -10.72 -8.60 14.79
CA ASP A 128 -10.63 -9.84 13.99
C ASP A 128 -9.97 -9.50 12.65
N GLY A 129 -8.66 -9.69 12.56
CA GLY A 129 -7.87 -9.40 11.39
C GLY A 129 -6.49 -10.03 11.46
N SER A 130 -5.80 -10.06 10.33
CA SER A 130 -4.49 -10.69 10.22
C SER A 130 -3.57 -9.94 9.26
N PHE A 131 -2.28 -10.20 9.38
CA PHE A 131 -1.27 -9.82 8.40
C PHE A 131 -0.42 -11.02 8.04
N THR A 132 -0.45 -11.42 6.78
CA THR A 132 0.39 -12.49 6.22
C THR A 132 1.34 -11.91 5.18
N LEU A 133 2.63 -12.19 5.31
CA LEU A 133 3.64 -11.81 4.35
C LEU A 133 4.41 -13.03 3.86
N THR A 134 4.36 -13.28 2.56
CA THR A 134 5.18 -14.30 1.89
C THR A 134 6.20 -13.60 0.98
N GLY A 135 7.48 -13.97 1.11
CA GLY A 135 8.52 -13.34 0.30
C GLY A 135 9.87 -14.05 0.40
N SER A 136 10.80 -13.61 -0.45
CA SER A 136 12.17 -14.15 -0.52
C SER A 136 13.25 -13.09 -0.39
N TYR A 137 12.91 -11.85 -0.03
CA TYR A 137 13.85 -10.76 0.16
C TYR A 137 13.78 -10.17 1.57
N LYS A 138 14.78 -9.39 1.94
CA LYS A 138 14.84 -8.70 3.23
C LYS A 138 13.62 -7.78 3.39
N SER A 139 13.09 -7.71 4.59
CA SER A 139 11.96 -6.84 4.90
C SER A 139 12.05 -6.31 6.33
N THR A 140 11.42 -5.17 6.56
CA THR A 140 11.28 -4.56 7.86
C THR A 140 9.81 -4.37 8.18
N LEU A 141 9.38 -4.78 9.37
CA LEU A 141 8.02 -4.59 9.90
C LEU A 141 8.06 -3.62 11.06
N THR A 142 7.32 -2.53 10.93
CA THR A 142 7.13 -1.55 11.99
C THR A 142 5.73 -1.69 12.58
N LEU A 143 5.63 -1.89 13.90
CA LEU A 143 4.36 -1.91 14.63
C LEU A 143 4.17 -0.56 15.31
N ASN A 144 3.25 0.25 14.76
CA ASN A 144 3.04 1.63 15.20
C ASN A 144 1.65 1.81 15.83
N ASN A 145 1.55 1.68 17.13
CA ASN A 145 0.29 1.72 17.89
C ASN A 145 -0.75 0.73 17.31
N LEU A 146 -0.33 -0.49 17.04
CA LEU A 146 -1.16 -1.54 16.49
C LEU A 146 -1.86 -2.31 17.60
N VAL A 147 -3.17 -2.51 17.48
CA VAL A 147 -3.94 -3.48 18.26
C VAL A 147 -4.58 -4.45 17.29
N LEU A 148 -4.03 -5.64 17.15
CA LEU A 148 -4.48 -6.63 16.19
C LEU A 148 -4.79 -7.96 16.89
N THR A 149 -6.05 -8.37 16.81
CA THR A 149 -6.52 -9.67 17.27
C THR A 149 -6.95 -10.49 16.06
N ASN A 150 -6.48 -11.73 15.98
CA ASN A 150 -7.03 -12.73 15.07
C ASN A 150 -7.73 -13.81 15.91
N GLN A 151 -8.99 -14.06 15.65
CA GLN A 151 -9.76 -15.04 16.43
C GLN A 151 -9.54 -16.48 15.95
N ARG A 152 -8.88 -16.69 14.81
CA ARG A 152 -8.80 -17.98 14.11
C ARG A 152 -7.39 -18.56 14.03
N ALA A 153 -6.38 -17.70 14.02
CA ALA A 153 -5.00 -18.09 13.76
C ALA A 153 -4.01 -17.05 14.32
N ALA A 154 -2.75 -17.03 13.86
CA ALA A 154 -1.80 -15.98 14.18
C ALA A 154 -2.27 -14.61 13.68
N ALA A 155 -2.10 -13.56 14.49
CA ALA A 155 -2.38 -12.19 14.10
C ALA A 155 -1.38 -11.70 13.02
N ILE A 156 -0.13 -12.15 13.12
CA ILE A 156 0.93 -11.89 12.14
C ILE A 156 1.61 -13.20 11.77
N ASP A 157 1.63 -13.53 10.47
CA ASP A 157 2.32 -14.68 9.91
C ASP A 157 3.34 -14.22 8.85
N ILE A 158 4.62 -14.46 9.12
CA ILE A 158 5.73 -14.06 8.23
C ILE A 158 6.41 -15.29 7.66
N GLN A 159 6.21 -15.51 6.37
CA GLN A 159 6.76 -16.59 5.59
C GLN A 159 7.88 -16.05 4.67
N ASN A 160 8.96 -15.58 5.29
CA ASN A 160 10.07 -14.96 4.56
C ASN A 160 11.38 -15.76 4.76
N GLY A 161 12.02 -16.14 3.65
CA GLY A 161 13.28 -16.89 3.65
C GLY A 161 14.55 -16.07 3.94
N LYS A 162 14.44 -14.76 4.17
CA LYS A 162 15.57 -13.85 4.40
C LYS A 162 15.39 -13.07 5.71
N ARG A 163 16.39 -12.23 6.03
CA ARG A 163 16.36 -11.38 7.22
C ARG A 163 15.07 -10.55 7.26
N PHE A 164 14.43 -10.61 8.40
CA PHE A 164 13.23 -9.85 8.72
C PHE A 164 13.47 -9.09 10.03
N ASN A 165 13.37 -7.76 9.97
CA ASN A 165 13.52 -6.90 11.12
C ASN A 165 12.15 -6.48 11.65
N VAL A 166 11.98 -6.47 12.97
CA VAL A 166 10.79 -5.91 13.62
C VAL A 166 11.19 -4.66 14.38
N ILE A 167 10.47 -3.56 14.16
CA ILE A 167 10.69 -2.28 14.81
C ILE A 167 9.46 -1.92 15.64
N LEU A 168 9.69 -1.57 16.89
CA LEU A 168 8.72 -0.95 17.79
C LEU A 168 9.20 0.49 18.01
N PRO A 169 8.56 1.49 17.40
CA PRO A 169 8.99 2.88 17.55
C PRO A 169 8.87 3.36 19.01
N ASP A 170 9.81 4.20 19.44
CA ASP A 170 9.76 4.79 20.77
C ASP A 170 8.45 5.56 20.99
N GLY A 171 7.88 5.43 22.20
CA GLY A 171 6.62 6.06 22.57
C GLY A 171 5.37 5.42 21.96
N THR A 172 5.50 4.29 21.27
CA THR A 172 4.36 3.51 20.77
C THR A 172 4.07 2.27 21.63
N SER A 173 2.84 1.81 21.60
CA SER A 173 2.43 0.55 22.24
C SER A 173 1.63 -0.28 21.25
N SER A 174 2.03 -1.54 21.06
CA SER A 174 1.33 -2.45 20.16
C SER A 174 0.95 -3.74 20.90
N THR A 175 -0.23 -4.26 20.58
CA THR A 175 -0.79 -5.49 21.15
C THR A 175 -1.16 -6.45 20.03
N LEU A 176 -0.67 -7.67 20.12
CA LEU A 176 -1.01 -8.76 19.21
C LEU A 176 -1.69 -9.88 20.01
N VAL A 177 -2.81 -10.38 19.51
CA VAL A 177 -3.54 -11.49 20.14
C VAL A 177 -3.82 -12.53 19.06
N ASP A 178 -3.27 -13.72 19.25
CA ASP A 178 -3.50 -14.86 18.37
C ASP A 178 -4.76 -15.62 18.79
N GLY A 179 -5.45 -16.16 17.80
CA GLY A 179 -6.57 -17.08 18.02
C GLY A 179 -6.08 -18.43 18.50
N VAL A 180 -7.00 -19.19 19.08
CA VAL A 180 -6.75 -20.59 19.43
C VAL A 180 -6.96 -21.43 18.17
N ALA A 181 -5.89 -22.16 17.76
CA ALA A 181 -5.97 -23.13 16.66
C ALA A 181 -6.71 -24.39 17.08
#